data_6b982252934ee25d83f46a992c040c25
#
_entry.id   6b982252934ee25d83f46a992c040c25
#
_cell.length_a   1.000
_cell.length_b   1.000
_cell.length_c   1.000
_cell.angle_alpha   90.00
_cell.angle_beta   90.00
_cell.angle_gamma   90.00
#
_symmetry.space_group_name_H-M   'P 1'
#
loop_
_entity.id
_entity.type
_entity.pdbx_description
1 polymer ?
#
loop_
_entity_poly.entity_id
_entity_poly.type
_entity_poly.pdbx_seq_one_letter_code
_entity_poly.pdbx_strand_id
1 'polypeptide(L)'
;AKVEWHTGELFPRVGFIVTNSNKHSKNVVKFYNGRGTAEQWIKEGKNAVKWTKLSCRTFKDNQTRLQLFALAYNLANFLRRLALPHEVKHWSLTTLREKLVKIGAKVTRHAKYVTFQLAEVAITRKLFAAILDRIERLALPPPVVDGNAV
;
A
#
# COMPACT_ATOMS: atom_id res chain seq x y z
N ALA A 1 3.23 -7.07 33.16
CA ALA A 1 4.29 -7.75 32.41
C ALA A 1 3.70 -8.49 31.21
N LYS A 2 4.42 -8.51 30.10
CA LYS A 2 4.14 -9.30 28.91
C LYS A 2 5.18 -10.40 28.84
N VAL A 3 4.75 -11.65 28.78
CA VAL A 3 5.62 -12.84 28.69
C VAL A 3 5.39 -13.47 27.32
N GLU A 4 6.44 -13.66 26.54
CA GLU A 4 6.40 -14.28 25.21
C GLU A 4 7.36 -15.47 25.17
N TRP A 5 6.84 -16.60 24.68
CA TRP A 5 7.63 -17.79 24.41
C TRP A 5 7.84 -17.94 22.91
N HIS A 6 9.08 -18.12 22.49
CA HIS A 6 9.40 -18.43 21.11
C HIS A 6 9.97 -19.83 21.00
N THR A 7 9.62 -20.52 19.92
CA THR A 7 10.09 -21.88 19.65
C THR A 7 11.63 -21.92 19.61
N GLY A 8 12.24 -22.77 20.45
CA GLY A 8 13.69 -22.91 20.52
C GLY A 8 14.38 -22.02 21.57
N GLU A 9 13.66 -21.17 22.30
CA GLU A 9 14.21 -20.40 23.42
C GLU A 9 14.03 -21.16 24.74
N LEU A 10 15.08 -21.22 25.60
CA LEU A 10 15.05 -21.85 26.91
C LEU A 10 14.31 -21.01 27.96
N PHE A 11 14.23 -19.69 27.77
CA PHE A 11 13.60 -18.76 28.69
C PHE A 11 12.62 -17.85 27.97
N PRO A 12 11.50 -17.49 28.61
CA PRO A 12 10.56 -16.56 28.04
C PRO A 12 11.15 -15.16 28.00
N ARG A 13 10.79 -14.39 26.97
CA ARG A 13 11.06 -12.95 26.92
C ARG A 13 10.04 -12.24 27.79
N VAL A 14 10.52 -11.46 28.74
CA VAL A 14 9.66 -10.67 29.62
C VAL A 14 9.82 -9.20 29.30
N GLY A 15 8.69 -8.55 28.92
CA GLY A 15 8.63 -7.11 28.70
C GLY A 15 7.68 -6.45 29.70
N PHE A 16 7.93 -5.19 30.04
CA PHE A 16 7.07 -4.40 30.91
C PHE A 16 6.40 -3.29 30.13
N ILE A 17 5.08 -3.14 30.29
CA ILE A 17 4.30 -2.08 29.70
C ILE A 17 3.79 -1.21 30.85
N VAL A 18 4.24 0.04 30.92
CA VAL A 18 3.75 1.04 31.87
C VAL A 18 2.58 1.78 31.24
N THR A 19 1.47 1.88 31.95
CA THR A 19 0.25 2.53 31.46
C THR A 19 -0.54 3.12 32.63
N ASN A 20 -1.23 4.21 32.36
CA ASN A 20 -2.25 4.79 33.24
C ASN A 20 -3.67 4.36 32.86
N SER A 21 -3.81 3.39 31.94
CA SER A 21 -5.10 2.88 31.50
C SER A 21 -5.69 1.89 32.50
N ASN A 22 -6.97 2.04 32.84
CA ASN A 22 -7.74 1.15 33.70
C ASN A 22 -8.21 -0.13 32.98
N LYS A 23 -7.78 -0.36 31.72
CA LYS A 23 -8.16 -1.55 30.94
C LYS A 23 -7.50 -2.80 31.51
N HIS A 24 -8.20 -3.94 31.38
CA HIS A 24 -7.64 -5.24 31.72
C HIS A 24 -6.31 -5.50 30.98
N SER A 25 -5.35 -6.16 31.64
CA SER A 25 -3.99 -6.40 31.12
C SER A 25 -3.92 -6.96 29.71
N LYS A 26 -4.79 -7.92 29.35
CA LYS A 26 -4.90 -8.45 27.97
C LYS A 26 -5.21 -7.36 26.93
N ASN A 27 -6.09 -6.42 27.27
CA ASN A 27 -6.46 -5.33 26.37
C ASN A 27 -5.34 -4.29 26.23
N VAL A 28 -4.58 -4.07 27.30
CA VAL A 28 -3.38 -3.21 27.27
C VAL A 28 -2.32 -3.82 26.37
N VAL A 29 -2.05 -5.12 26.50
CA VAL A 29 -1.09 -5.82 25.61
C VAL A 29 -1.57 -5.81 24.15
N LYS A 30 -2.86 -6.06 23.89
CA LYS A 30 -3.43 -6.00 22.53
C LYS A 30 -3.30 -4.61 21.91
N PHE A 31 -3.58 -3.56 22.68
CA PHE A 31 -3.41 -2.17 22.25
C PHE A 31 -1.94 -1.86 21.95
N TYR A 32 -1.03 -2.22 22.83
CA TYR A 32 0.41 -2.04 22.66
C TYR A 32 0.94 -2.77 21.42
N ASN A 33 0.50 -3.99 21.19
CA ASN A 33 0.90 -4.78 20.02
C ASN A 33 0.38 -4.16 18.70
N GLY A 34 -0.72 -3.38 18.73
CA GLY A 34 -1.22 -2.63 17.58
C GLY A 34 -0.21 -1.61 17.03
N ARG A 35 0.75 -1.16 17.87
CA ARG A 35 1.86 -0.31 17.44
C ARG A 35 2.70 -0.95 16.32
N GLY A 36 2.95 -2.26 16.41
CA GLY A 36 3.73 -3.00 15.39
C GLY A 36 3.10 -2.91 14.00
N THR A 37 1.77 -2.81 13.91
CA THR A 37 1.06 -2.63 12.63
C THR A 37 1.37 -1.26 12.00
N ALA A 38 1.39 -0.21 12.79
CA ALA A 38 1.74 1.14 12.30
C ALA A 38 3.20 1.19 11.83
N GLU A 39 4.13 0.57 12.58
CA GLU A 39 5.54 0.46 12.18
C GLU A 39 5.69 -0.30 10.86
N GLN A 40 4.91 -1.36 10.65
CA GLN A 40 4.92 -2.13 9.40
C GLN A 40 4.44 -1.29 8.22
N TRP A 41 3.40 -0.47 8.37
CA TRP A 41 2.93 0.43 7.32
C TRP A 41 3.94 1.52 6.99
N ILE A 42 4.59 2.10 8.01
CA ILE A 42 5.67 3.06 7.83
C ILE A 42 6.82 2.42 7.05
N LYS A 43 7.21 1.20 7.41
CA LYS A 43 8.24 0.43 6.71
C LYS A 43 7.85 0.13 5.26
N GLU A 44 6.59 -0.24 5.02
CA GLU A 44 6.08 -0.49 3.66
C GLU A 44 6.13 0.79 2.80
N GLY A 45 5.68 1.93 3.31
CA GLY A 45 5.78 3.21 2.62
C GLY A 45 7.23 3.64 2.34
N LYS A 46 8.13 3.43 3.30
CA LYS A 46 9.57 3.68 3.12
C LYS A 46 10.18 2.83 1.99
N ASN A 47 9.80 1.58 1.89
CA ASN A 47 10.35 0.64 0.91
C ASN A 47 9.68 0.76 -0.46
N ALA A 48 8.36 0.86 -0.51
CA ALA A 48 7.59 0.87 -1.76
C ALA A 48 7.65 2.23 -2.47
N VAL A 49 7.33 3.32 -1.77
CA VAL A 49 7.27 4.67 -2.37
C VAL A 49 8.48 5.53 -2.03
N LYS A 50 9.36 5.06 -1.12
CA LYS A 50 10.61 5.74 -0.73
C LYS A 50 10.39 7.15 -0.19
N TRP A 51 9.33 7.38 0.58
CA TRP A 51 8.94 8.70 1.10
C TRP A 51 9.96 9.37 2.01
N THR A 52 10.99 8.64 2.49
CA THR A 52 12.11 9.21 3.22
C THR A 52 13.21 9.82 2.33
N LYS A 53 13.11 9.67 1.00
CA LYS A 53 14.05 10.27 0.05
C LYS A 53 13.65 11.72 -0.26
N LEU A 54 13.87 12.59 0.69
CA LEU A 54 13.63 14.04 0.57
C LEU A 54 14.95 14.71 0.23
N SER A 55 15.24 14.84 -1.07
CA SER A 55 16.52 15.35 -1.61
C SER A 55 16.39 16.70 -2.33
N CYS A 56 15.28 17.41 -2.12
CA CYS A 56 15.13 18.76 -2.66
C CYS A 56 15.89 19.78 -1.82
N ARG A 57 16.29 20.88 -2.45
CA ARG A 57 17.11 21.92 -1.82
C ARG A 57 16.35 22.71 -0.76
N THR A 58 15.04 22.94 -0.96
CA THR A 58 14.22 23.72 -0.04
C THR A 58 13.30 22.83 0.81
N PHE A 59 12.93 23.30 1.99
CA PHE A 59 11.98 22.61 2.86
C PHE A 59 10.60 22.48 2.19
N LYS A 60 10.13 23.54 1.53
CA LYS A 60 8.84 23.58 0.86
C LYS A 60 8.74 22.52 -0.24
N ASP A 61 9.78 22.35 -1.04
CA ASP A 61 9.81 21.34 -2.10
C ASP A 61 9.80 19.92 -1.51
N ASN A 62 10.52 19.69 -0.41
CA ASN A 62 10.50 18.42 0.29
C ASN A 62 9.12 18.12 0.92
N GLN A 63 8.42 19.14 1.42
CA GLN A 63 7.06 19.02 1.93
C GLN A 63 6.10 18.58 0.82
N THR A 64 6.14 19.27 -0.33
CA THR A 64 5.33 18.89 -1.51
C THR A 64 5.65 17.47 -1.96
N ARG A 65 6.93 17.11 -2.02
CA ARG A 65 7.38 15.76 -2.37
C ARG A 65 6.85 14.70 -1.41
N LEU A 66 6.86 14.98 -0.11
CA LEU A 66 6.29 14.07 0.89
C LEU A 66 4.78 13.88 0.70
N GLN A 67 4.05 14.95 0.38
CA GLN A 67 2.61 14.87 0.07
C GLN A 67 2.34 14.01 -1.16
N LEU A 68 3.15 14.14 -2.22
CA LEU A 68 3.05 13.29 -3.42
C LEU A 68 3.34 11.80 -3.09
N PHE A 69 4.31 11.53 -2.23
CA PHE A 69 4.57 10.16 -1.77
C PHE A 69 3.41 9.60 -0.94
N ALA A 70 2.80 10.40 -0.07
CA ALA A 70 1.62 10.00 0.69
C ALA A 70 0.43 9.70 -0.23
N LEU A 71 0.21 10.53 -1.27
CA LEU A 71 -0.80 10.27 -2.30
C LEU A 71 -0.52 8.96 -3.04
N ALA A 72 0.71 8.74 -3.49
CA ALA A 72 1.11 7.51 -4.18
C ALA A 72 0.91 6.26 -3.29
N TYR A 73 1.22 6.37 -2.00
CA TYR A 73 0.98 5.31 -1.02
C TYR A 73 -0.52 4.99 -0.88
N ASN A 74 -1.36 6.01 -0.78
CA ASN A 74 -2.81 5.85 -0.68
C ASN A 74 -3.40 5.24 -1.96
N LEU A 75 -3.01 5.72 -3.14
CA LEU A 75 -3.44 5.15 -4.42
C LEU A 75 -3.05 3.67 -4.56
N ALA A 76 -1.84 3.30 -4.16
CA ALA A 76 -1.39 1.91 -4.17
C ALA A 76 -2.20 1.03 -3.19
N ASN A 77 -2.59 1.58 -2.02
CA ASN A 77 -3.48 0.88 -1.08
C ASN A 77 -4.91 0.75 -1.61
N PHE A 78 -5.44 1.76 -2.30
CA PHE A 78 -6.75 1.67 -2.97
C PHE A 78 -6.72 0.61 -4.07
N LEU A 79 -5.71 0.61 -4.92
CA LEU A 79 -5.53 -0.43 -5.93
C LEU A 79 -5.54 -1.83 -5.28
N ARG A 80 -4.75 -2.03 -4.21
CA ARG A 80 -4.66 -3.30 -3.49
C ARG A 80 -6.01 -3.75 -2.91
N ARG A 81 -6.79 -2.82 -2.38
CA ARG A 81 -8.07 -3.14 -1.71
C ARG A 81 -9.23 -3.32 -2.68
N LEU A 82 -9.29 -2.51 -3.72
CA LEU A 82 -10.46 -2.37 -4.58
C LEU A 82 -10.33 -3.14 -5.89
N ALA A 83 -9.14 -3.12 -6.50
CA ALA A 83 -8.97 -3.65 -7.85
C ALA A 83 -8.21 -4.98 -7.92
N LEU A 84 -7.45 -5.37 -6.89
CA LEU A 84 -6.73 -6.64 -6.97
C LEU A 84 -7.66 -7.85 -6.79
N PRO A 85 -7.53 -8.89 -7.65
CA PRO A 85 -8.12 -10.20 -7.44
C PRO A 85 -7.66 -10.83 -6.12
N HIS A 86 -8.47 -11.75 -5.58
CA HIS A 86 -8.21 -12.41 -4.29
C HIS A 86 -6.83 -13.10 -4.24
N GLU A 87 -6.41 -13.71 -5.34
CA GLU A 87 -5.15 -14.45 -5.48
C GLU A 87 -3.92 -13.58 -5.21
N VAL A 88 -3.98 -12.28 -5.55
CA VAL A 88 -2.86 -11.35 -5.44
C VAL A 88 -3.11 -10.20 -4.44
N LYS A 89 -4.23 -10.24 -3.74
CA LYS A 89 -4.62 -9.21 -2.77
C LYS A 89 -3.62 -9.07 -1.60
N HIS A 90 -2.87 -10.12 -1.31
CA HIS A 90 -1.83 -10.15 -0.28
C HIS A 90 -0.50 -9.53 -0.71
N TRP A 91 -0.34 -9.14 -1.98
CA TRP A 91 0.91 -8.55 -2.46
C TRP A 91 1.27 -7.29 -1.69
N SER A 92 2.56 -7.16 -1.35
CA SER A 92 3.10 -5.93 -0.78
C SER A 92 3.07 -4.80 -1.81
N LEU A 93 3.07 -3.55 -1.36
CA LEU A 93 3.15 -2.40 -2.28
C LEU A 93 4.43 -2.41 -3.11
N THR A 94 5.53 -2.97 -2.59
CA THR A 94 6.77 -3.16 -3.35
C THR A 94 6.53 -4.14 -4.51
N THR A 95 5.88 -5.27 -4.25
CA THR A 95 5.54 -6.26 -5.28
C THR A 95 4.60 -5.66 -6.34
N LEU A 96 3.60 -4.88 -5.93
CA LEU A 96 2.71 -4.18 -6.85
C LEU A 96 3.49 -3.23 -7.76
N ARG A 97 4.37 -2.43 -7.18
CA ARG A 97 5.21 -1.51 -7.96
C ARG A 97 6.07 -2.24 -8.98
N GLU A 98 6.72 -3.33 -8.58
CA GLU A 98 7.62 -4.06 -9.49
C GLU A 98 6.86 -4.85 -10.56
N LYS A 99 5.69 -5.41 -10.23
CA LYS A 99 4.93 -6.28 -11.14
C LYS A 99 3.85 -5.58 -11.97
N LEU A 100 3.35 -4.41 -11.54
CA LEU A 100 2.27 -3.70 -12.25
C LEU A 100 2.70 -2.35 -12.81
N VAL A 101 3.63 -1.65 -12.13
CA VAL A 101 4.02 -0.29 -12.52
C VAL A 101 5.35 -0.28 -13.28
N LYS A 102 6.33 -1.06 -12.85
CA LYS A 102 7.67 -1.10 -13.44
C LYS A 102 7.84 -2.25 -14.46
N ILE A 103 6.79 -2.61 -15.15
CA ILE A 103 6.89 -3.63 -16.19
C ILE A 103 7.49 -3.03 -17.44
N GLY A 104 8.53 -3.70 -17.98
CA GLY A 104 9.05 -3.40 -19.31
C GLY A 104 8.02 -3.72 -20.39
N ALA A 105 7.85 -2.85 -21.35
CA ALA A 105 6.96 -3.06 -22.48
C ALA A 105 7.64 -2.69 -23.79
N LYS A 106 7.37 -3.50 -24.84
CA LYS A 106 7.66 -3.14 -26.22
C LYS A 106 6.44 -2.42 -26.79
N VAL A 107 6.64 -1.21 -27.26
CA VAL A 107 5.59 -0.44 -27.92
C VAL A 107 5.70 -0.59 -29.42
N THR A 108 4.66 -1.13 -30.04
CA THR A 108 4.53 -1.23 -31.50
C THR A 108 3.39 -0.32 -31.96
N ARG A 109 3.66 0.48 -32.99
CA ARG A 109 2.68 1.39 -33.58
C ARG A 109 2.37 0.96 -35.01
N HIS A 110 1.11 0.67 -35.27
CA HIS A 110 0.58 0.38 -36.59
C HIS A 110 -0.56 1.36 -36.89
N ALA A 111 -0.39 2.19 -37.92
CA ALA A 111 -1.41 3.12 -38.40
C ALA A 111 -2.36 3.69 -37.33
N LYS A 112 -3.43 2.98 -37.00
CA LYS A 112 -4.48 3.40 -36.05
C LYS A 112 -4.31 2.84 -34.63
N TYR A 113 -3.35 1.91 -34.39
CA TYR A 113 -3.25 1.18 -33.13
C TYR A 113 -1.86 1.34 -32.52
N VAL A 114 -1.84 1.55 -31.19
CA VAL A 114 -0.64 1.45 -30.36
C VAL A 114 -0.78 0.22 -29.48
N THR A 115 0.11 -0.74 -29.67
CA THR A 115 0.10 -2.00 -28.91
C THR A 115 1.24 -1.99 -27.90
N PHE A 116 0.90 -2.20 -26.63
CA PHE A 116 1.85 -2.38 -25.54
C PHE A 116 2.00 -3.89 -25.28
N GLN A 117 3.15 -4.43 -25.62
CA GLN A 117 3.46 -5.82 -25.33
C GLN A 117 4.25 -5.87 -24.02
N LEU A 118 3.57 -6.22 -22.95
CA LEU A 118 4.16 -6.33 -21.61
C LEU A 118 4.97 -7.63 -21.47
N ALA A 119 5.97 -7.61 -20.57
CA ALA A 119 6.73 -8.81 -20.23
C ALA A 119 5.86 -9.78 -19.40
N GLU A 120 5.38 -10.87 -20.03
CA GLU A 120 4.51 -11.88 -19.38
C GLU A 120 5.16 -12.59 -18.19
N VAL A 121 6.48 -12.56 -18.09
CA VAL A 121 7.23 -13.14 -16.96
C VAL A 121 6.87 -12.46 -15.62
N ALA A 122 6.49 -11.18 -15.67
CA ALA A 122 6.16 -10.40 -14.45
C ALA A 122 4.70 -10.58 -14.03
N ILE A 123 3.79 -10.65 -15.02
CA ILE A 123 2.34 -10.78 -14.78
C ILE A 123 1.69 -11.45 -16.01
N THR A 124 0.79 -12.40 -15.78
CA THR A 124 0.05 -13.04 -16.85
C THR A 124 -0.98 -12.10 -17.45
N ARG A 125 -1.22 -12.21 -18.76
CA ARG A 125 -2.24 -11.43 -19.48
C ARG A 125 -3.62 -11.52 -18.81
N LYS A 126 -4.02 -12.71 -18.35
CA LYS A 126 -5.31 -12.94 -17.67
C LYS A 126 -5.43 -12.13 -16.39
N LEU A 127 -4.39 -12.16 -15.56
CA LEU A 127 -4.38 -11.42 -14.28
C LEU A 127 -4.38 -9.90 -14.51
N PHE A 128 -3.60 -9.42 -15.46
CA PHE A 128 -3.55 -7.99 -15.79
C PHE A 128 -4.89 -7.48 -16.32
N ALA A 129 -5.53 -8.23 -17.23
CA ALA A 129 -6.86 -7.90 -17.74
C ALA A 129 -7.93 -7.89 -16.63
N ALA A 130 -7.87 -8.85 -15.70
CA ALA A 130 -8.81 -8.90 -14.57
C ALA A 130 -8.64 -7.69 -13.62
N ILE A 131 -7.43 -7.17 -13.46
CA ILE A 131 -7.18 -5.95 -12.67
C ILE A 131 -7.77 -4.73 -13.39
N LEU A 132 -7.54 -4.59 -14.70
CA LEU A 132 -8.08 -3.47 -15.49
C LEU A 132 -9.61 -3.46 -15.48
N ASP A 133 -10.26 -4.62 -15.69
CA ASP A 133 -11.72 -4.77 -15.64
C ASP A 133 -12.28 -4.33 -14.27
N ARG A 134 -11.59 -4.68 -13.19
CA ARG A 134 -11.99 -4.23 -11.84
C ARG A 134 -11.82 -2.74 -11.64
N ILE A 135 -10.76 -2.14 -12.19
CA ILE A 135 -10.55 -0.68 -12.14
C ILE A 135 -11.67 0.02 -12.91
N GLU A 136 -12.02 -0.47 -14.10
CA GLU A 136 -13.08 0.10 -14.93
C GLU A 136 -14.45 0.08 -14.24
N ARG A 137 -14.71 -0.95 -13.45
CA ARG A 137 -15.94 -1.06 -12.64
C ARG A 137 -15.96 -0.16 -11.39
N LEU A 138 -14.86 0.50 -11.04
CA LEU A 138 -14.83 1.49 -9.97
C LEU A 138 -15.49 2.80 -10.47
N ALA A 139 -16.78 2.76 -10.76
CA ALA A 139 -17.54 3.94 -11.12
C ALA A 139 -17.57 4.93 -9.95
N LEU A 140 -17.13 6.16 -10.18
CA LEU A 140 -17.40 7.25 -9.26
C LEU A 140 -18.90 7.51 -9.25
N PRO A 141 -19.54 7.74 -8.08
CA PRO A 141 -20.92 8.21 -8.06
C PRO A 141 -21.00 9.51 -8.88
N PRO A 142 -22.08 9.73 -9.63
CA PRO A 142 -22.25 10.97 -10.38
C PRO A 142 -22.07 12.16 -9.43
N PRO A 143 -21.46 13.27 -9.89
CA PRO A 143 -21.32 14.45 -9.07
C PRO A 143 -22.72 14.85 -8.58
N VAL A 144 -22.85 15.06 -7.27
CA VAL A 144 -24.07 15.64 -6.71
C VAL A 144 -24.15 17.03 -7.28
N VAL A 145 -25.04 17.22 -8.26
CA VAL A 145 -25.38 18.55 -8.75
C VAL A 145 -26.28 19.13 -7.66
N ASP A 146 -25.70 19.94 -6.77
CA ASP A 146 -26.48 20.72 -5.82
C ASP A 146 -27.42 21.61 -6.63
N GLY A 147 -28.69 21.20 -6.70
CA GLY A 147 -29.74 21.89 -7.44
C GLY A 147 -30.25 23.16 -6.73
N ASN A 148 -29.34 23.98 -6.16
CA ASN A 148 -29.66 25.28 -5.60
C ASN A 148 -28.59 26.30 -6.01
N ALA A 149 -28.71 26.71 -7.26
CA ALA A 149 -28.17 28.01 -7.70
C ALA A 149 -29.30 28.69 -8.47
N VAL A 150 -30.20 29.35 -7.73
CA VAL A 150 -31.07 30.43 -8.22
C VAL A 150 -30.86 31.61 -7.31
#